data_7255312f52e331c55d943e7b03fa3f55
#
_entry.id   7255312f52e331c55d943e7b03fa3f55
#
_cell.length_a   1.000
_cell.length_b   1.000
_cell.length_c   1.000
_cell.angle_alpha   90.00
_cell.angle_beta   90.00
_cell.angle_gamma   90.00
#
_symmetry.space_group_name_H-M   'P 1'
#
loop_
_entity.id
_entity.type
_entity.pdbx_description
1 polymer ?
#
loop_
_entity_poly.entity_id
_entity_poly.type
_entity_poly.pdbx_seq_one_letter_code
_entity_poly.pdbx_strand_id
1 'polypeptide(L)'
;MSSSFAMFDWMLLAISVYVLYAGIVGKGRLYSVDNIKEGKEEEFKAFSRKIYILLGIAMVINSGASILRNQFYAYQEITPATDAAKAVYGWVNLKDLGAFSFLTPKVFDIVSYVALAATLGLIVFLVVKMRKYMDKNAQAKKAAAAKPAGGSSMPSSAFHFDDEDKNAQ
;
A
#
# COMPACT_ATOMS: atom_id res chain seq x y z
N MET A 1 10.99 -10.57 19.42
CA MET A 1 10.53 -9.46 18.53
C MET A 1 9.84 -9.92 17.23
N SER A 2 9.39 -11.16 17.12
CA SER A 2 8.97 -11.75 15.82
C SER A 2 7.48 -11.67 15.47
N SER A 3 6.57 -11.37 16.41
CA SER A 3 5.14 -11.45 16.13
C SER A 3 4.57 -10.27 15.32
N SER A 4 5.07 -9.05 15.54
CA SER A 4 4.55 -7.86 14.85
C SER A 4 4.93 -7.84 13.36
N PHE A 5 6.15 -8.23 13.01
CA PHE A 5 6.59 -8.30 11.60
C PHE A 5 5.87 -9.41 10.84
N ALA A 6 5.66 -10.57 11.47
CA ALA A 6 4.90 -11.65 10.84
C ALA A 6 3.47 -11.23 10.50
N MET A 7 2.83 -10.43 11.35
CA MET A 7 1.47 -9.92 11.10
C MET A 7 1.42 -8.98 9.88
N PHE A 8 2.44 -8.13 9.70
CA PHE A 8 2.57 -7.29 8.52
C PHE A 8 2.72 -8.09 7.22
N ASP A 9 3.55 -9.14 7.22
CA ASP A 9 3.76 -9.99 6.05
C ASP A 9 2.46 -10.67 5.61
N TRP A 10 1.66 -11.19 6.55
CA TRP A 10 0.35 -11.78 6.27
C TRP A 10 -0.66 -10.75 5.75
N MET A 11 -0.66 -9.53 6.28
CA MET A 11 -1.50 -8.44 5.80
C MET A 11 -1.11 -8.04 4.37
N LEU A 12 0.19 -7.92 4.08
CA LEU A 12 0.68 -7.64 2.74
C LEU A 12 0.32 -8.76 1.76
N LEU A 13 0.38 -10.02 2.18
CA LEU A 13 -0.04 -11.14 1.37
C LEU A 13 -1.54 -11.05 1.03
N ALA A 14 -2.38 -10.74 2.00
CA ALA A 14 -3.82 -10.57 1.77
C ALA A 14 -4.13 -9.44 0.77
N ILE A 15 -3.43 -8.29 0.90
CA ILE A 15 -3.53 -7.18 -0.05
C ILE A 15 -3.06 -7.61 -1.44
N SER A 16 -1.97 -8.37 -1.52
CA SER A 16 -1.40 -8.86 -2.78
C SER A 16 -2.37 -9.76 -3.52
N VAL A 17 -3.00 -10.70 -2.80
CA VAL A 17 -4.03 -11.60 -3.33
C VAL A 17 -5.26 -10.80 -3.81
N TYR A 18 -5.67 -9.78 -3.05
CA TYR A 18 -6.77 -8.90 -3.47
C TYR A 18 -6.45 -8.14 -4.77
N VAL A 19 -5.24 -7.57 -4.89
CA VAL A 19 -4.81 -6.87 -6.11
C VAL A 19 -4.76 -7.83 -7.31
N LEU A 20 -4.23 -9.03 -7.11
CA LEU A 20 -4.19 -10.07 -8.13
C LEU A 20 -5.60 -10.50 -8.55
N TYR A 21 -6.47 -10.76 -7.59
CA TYR A 21 -7.88 -11.09 -7.84
C TYR A 21 -8.59 -9.99 -8.63
N ALA A 22 -8.45 -8.72 -8.20
CA ALA A 22 -9.01 -7.58 -8.92
C ALA A 22 -8.48 -7.48 -10.35
N GLY A 23 -7.17 -7.75 -10.55
CA GLY A 23 -6.56 -7.82 -11.88
C GLY A 23 -7.18 -8.90 -12.75
N ILE A 24 -7.41 -10.10 -12.22
CA ILE A 24 -8.00 -11.23 -12.97
C ILE A 24 -9.47 -10.96 -13.31
N VAL A 25 -10.26 -10.51 -12.33
CA VAL A 25 -11.69 -10.24 -12.50
C VAL A 25 -11.94 -9.01 -13.40
N GLY A 26 -11.05 -8.01 -13.36
CA GLY A 26 -11.18 -6.79 -14.14
C GLY A 26 -12.34 -5.89 -13.71
N LYS A 27 -12.80 -6.03 -12.46
CA LYS A 27 -13.93 -5.27 -11.89
C LYS A 27 -13.57 -4.77 -10.50
N GLY A 28 -14.30 -3.74 -10.02
CA GLY A 28 -14.16 -3.18 -8.68
C GLY A 28 -13.68 -1.73 -8.66
N ARG A 29 -13.47 -1.19 -7.46
CA ARG A 29 -13.10 0.22 -7.26
C ARG A 29 -11.78 0.62 -7.93
N LEU A 30 -10.87 -0.32 -8.15
CA LEU A 30 -9.58 -0.08 -8.81
C LEU A 30 -9.75 0.29 -10.31
N TYR A 31 -10.92 0.03 -10.88
CA TYR A 31 -11.26 0.30 -12.28
C TYR A 31 -12.25 1.45 -12.45
N SER A 32 -12.35 2.37 -11.44
CA SER A 32 -13.20 3.54 -11.56
C SER A 32 -12.76 4.40 -12.75
N VAL A 33 -13.71 4.70 -13.60
CA VAL A 33 -13.53 5.48 -14.85
C VAL A 33 -13.99 6.92 -14.74
N ASP A 34 -14.43 7.36 -13.56
CA ASP A 34 -15.06 8.66 -13.32
C ASP A 34 -14.22 9.87 -13.76
N ASN A 35 -12.92 9.70 -13.94
CA ASN A 35 -11.98 10.76 -14.32
C ASN A 35 -11.21 10.40 -15.59
N ILE A 36 -11.68 9.42 -16.35
CA ILE A 36 -11.06 8.98 -17.59
C ILE A 36 -11.66 9.77 -18.75
N LYS A 37 -10.85 10.09 -19.76
CA LYS A 37 -11.29 10.73 -20.99
C LYS A 37 -12.35 9.87 -21.69
N GLU A 38 -13.42 10.50 -22.17
CA GLU A 38 -14.45 9.83 -22.94
C GLU A 38 -13.86 9.05 -24.13
N GLY A 39 -14.34 7.84 -24.34
CA GLY A 39 -13.87 6.94 -25.39
C GLY A 39 -12.56 6.21 -25.12
N LYS A 40 -11.90 6.43 -23.95
CA LYS A 40 -10.67 5.71 -23.55
C LYS A 40 -10.84 4.75 -22.39
N GLU A 41 -12.06 4.54 -21.97
CA GLU A 41 -12.37 3.72 -20.79
C GLU A 41 -12.00 2.26 -20.96
N GLU A 42 -12.27 1.68 -22.13
CA GLU A 42 -11.96 0.28 -22.42
C GLU A 42 -10.44 0.06 -22.53
N GLU A 43 -9.74 0.98 -23.21
CA GLU A 43 -8.28 0.94 -23.31
C GLU A 43 -7.64 1.03 -21.92
N PHE A 44 -8.14 1.93 -21.08
CA PHE A 44 -7.69 2.07 -19.69
C PHE A 44 -7.95 0.80 -18.87
N LYS A 45 -9.14 0.22 -18.95
CA LYS A 45 -9.48 -1.02 -18.22
C LYS A 45 -8.59 -2.18 -18.66
N ALA A 46 -8.38 -2.35 -19.97
CA ALA A 46 -7.51 -3.40 -20.50
C ALA A 46 -6.05 -3.22 -20.07
N PHE A 47 -5.53 -2.00 -20.08
CA PHE A 47 -4.21 -1.65 -19.60
C PHE A 47 -4.07 -1.91 -18.09
N SER A 48 -4.99 -1.36 -17.29
CA SER A 48 -4.97 -1.50 -15.83
C SER A 48 -5.05 -2.95 -15.39
N ARG A 49 -5.86 -3.77 -16.07
CA ARG A 49 -5.97 -5.20 -15.82
C ARG A 49 -4.61 -5.91 -15.92
N LYS A 50 -3.87 -5.67 -17.00
CA LYS A 50 -2.54 -6.26 -17.20
C LYS A 50 -1.56 -5.84 -16.09
N ILE A 51 -1.57 -4.56 -15.73
CA ILE A 51 -0.67 -4.04 -14.71
C ILE A 51 -1.03 -4.58 -13.32
N TYR A 52 -2.32 -4.66 -12.95
CA TYR A 52 -2.72 -5.22 -11.66
C TYR A 52 -2.41 -6.70 -11.52
N ILE A 53 -2.48 -7.49 -12.60
CA ILE A 53 -2.03 -8.88 -12.58
C ILE A 53 -0.53 -8.95 -12.29
N LEU A 54 0.29 -8.20 -13.04
CA LEU A 54 1.74 -8.19 -12.84
C LEU A 54 2.11 -7.68 -11.44
N LEU A 55 1.46 -6.61 -10.99
CA LEU A 55 1.66 -6.03 -9.67
C LEU A 55 1.29 -7.04 -8.57
N GLY A 56 0.14 -7.68 -8.70
CA GLY A 56 -0.30 -8.71 -7.75
C GLY A 56 0.67 -9.89 -7.67
N ILE A 57 1.17 -10.38 -8.82
CA ILE A 57 2.17 -11.45 -8.85
C ILE A 57 3.46 -11.01 -8.14
N ALA A 58 3.99 -9.83 -8.47
CA ALA A 58 5.21 -9.31 -7.84
C ALA A 58 5.06 -9.16 -6.32
N MET A 59 3.91 -8.64 -5.87
CA MET A 59 3.60 -8.51 -4.45
C MET A 59 3.44 -9.85 -3.74
N VAL A 60 2.80 -10.85 -4.36
CA VAL A 60 2.67 -12.22 -3.81
C VAL A 60 4.04 -12.86 -3.66
N ILE A 61 4.92 -12.72 -4.66
CA ILE A 61 6.29 -13.24 -4.58
C ILE A 61 7.05 -12.59 -3.43
N ASN A 62 6.96 -11.25 -3.28
CA ASN A 62 7.62 -10.52 -2.21
C ASN A 62 7.14 -10.98 -0.82
N SER A 63 5.83 -10.97 -0.59
CA SER A 63 5.24 -11.37 0.70
C SER A 63 5.48 -12.86 1.00
N GLY A 64 5.36 -13.71 -0.02
CA GLY A 64 5.61 -15.15 0.10
C GLY A 64 7.07 -15.45 0.47
N ALA A 65 8.03 -14.79 -0.18
CA ALA A 65 9.45 -14.95 0.14
C ALA A 65 9.75 -14.50 1.59
N SER A 66 9.18 -13.37 2.04
CA SER A 66 9.34 -12.89 3.41
C SER A 66 8.76 -13.88 4.44
N ILE A 67 7.55 -14.37 4.22
CA ILE A 67 6.90 -15.35 5.09
C ILE A 67 7.70 -16.65 5.16
N LEU A 68 8.12 -17.19 4.02
CA LEU A 68 8.92 -18.42 3.97
C LEU A 68 10.25 -18.23 4.67
N ARG A 69 10.96 -17.13 4.41
CA ARG A 69 12.21 -16.82 5.13
C ARG A 69 11.98 -16.85 6.64
N ASN A 70 10.95 -16.17 7.14
CA ASN A 70 10.68 -16.08 8.57
C ASN A 70 10.20 -17.41 9.19
N GLN A 71 9.70 -18.35 8.38
CA GLN A 71 9.36 -19.70 8.84
C GLN A 71 10.53 -20.65 8.89
N PHE A 72 11.53 -20.46 8.03
CA PHE A 72 12.70 -21.35 7.95
C PHE A 72 13.89 -20.81 8.72
N TYR A 73 13.96 -19.49 8.95
CA TYR A 73 15.09 -18.83 9.56
C TYR A 73 14.65 -17.86 10.65
N ALA A 74 15.45 -17.77 11.72
CA ALA A 74 15.34 -16.73 12.73
C ALA A 74 16.61 -15.88 12.74
N TYR A 75 16.44 -14.56 12.83
CA TYR A 75 17.55 -13.64 13.07
C TYR A 75 17.69 -13.46 14.56
N GLN A 76 18.75 -14.03 15.14
CA GLN A 76 18.99 -14.02 16.58
C GLN A 76 20.46 -13.82 16.91
N GLU A 77 20.72 -13.57 18.19
CA GLU A 77 22.04 -13.43 18.71
C GLU A 77 22.75 -14.78 18.69
N ILE A 78 23.88 -14.87 17.97
CA ILE A 78 24.72 -16.09 17.88
C ILE A 78 25.77 -16.10 18.99
N THR A 79 26.38 -14.93 19.24
CA THR A 79 27.38 -14.75 20.27
C THR A 79 26.97 -13.61 21.17
N PRO A 80 26.80 -13.85 22.48
CA PRO A 80 26.44 -12.82 23.43
C PRO A 80 27.55 -11.78 23.57
N ALA A 81 27.13 -10.52 23.87
CA ALA A 81 28.07 -9.45 24.16
C ALA A 81 28.91 -9.82 25.41
N THR A 82 30.21 -9.57 25.33
CA THR A 82 31.16 -9.65 26.46
C THR A 82 31.83 -8.30 26.64
N ASP A 83 32.51 -8.08 27.74
CA ASP A 83 33.24 -6.83 28.03
C ASP A 83 34.25 -6.46 26.93
N ALA A 84 34.73 -7.44 26.17
CA ALA A 84 35.69 -7.25 25.09
C ALA A 84 35.13 -7.33 23.68
N ALA A 85 33.85 -7.79 23.47
CA ALA A 85 33.29 -8.02 22.17
C ALA A 85 31.79 -7.67 22.10
N LYS A 86 31.37 -7.07 21.01
CA LYS A 86 29.94 -6.78 20.74
C LYS A 86 29.19 -8.06 20.39
N ALA A 87 27.90 -8.12 20.73
CA ALA A 87 27.02 -9.20 20.33
C ALA A 87 27.02 -9.37 18.77
N VAL A 88 27.11 -10.61 18.33
CA VAL A 88 27.03 -10.98 16.91
C VAL A 88 25.67 -11.57 16.64
N TYR A 89 24.96 -10.96 15.70
CA TYR A 89 23.64 -11.42 15.25
C TYR A 89 23.74 -12.10 13.90
N GLY A 90 22.93 -13.11 13.67
CA GLY A 90 22.90 -13.80 12.38
C GLY A 90 21.66 -14.67 12.21
N TRP A 91 21.55 -15.22 11.01
CA TRP A 91 20.47 -16.12 10.66
C TRP A 91 20.75 -17.53 11.13
N VAL A 92 19.80 -18.11 11.84
CA VAL A 92 19.85 -19.50 12.32
C VAL A 92 18.70 -20.27 11.67
N ASN A 93 19.00 -21.49 11.23
CA ASN A 93 17.98 -22.38 10.67
C ASN A 93 17.04 -22.84 11.79
N LEU A 94 15.74 -22.63 11.59
CA LEU A 94 14.69 -23.16 12.48
C LEU A 94 14.29 -24.57 12.08
N LYS A 95 14.43 -24.90 10.79
CA LYS A 95 14.05 -26.20 10.22
C LYS A 95 15.12 -26.65 9.23
N ASP A 96 15.30 -27.96 9.15
CA ASP A 96 16.12 -28.55 8.09
C ASP A 96 15.35 -28.50 6.77
N LEU A 97 15.95 -27.86 5.77
CA LEU A 97 15.37 -27.73 4.43
C LEU A 97 15.69 -28.94 3.54
N GLY A 98 16.54 -29.85 3.95
CA GLY A 98 16.91 -31.03 3.16
C GLY A 98 17.33 -30.68 1.74
N ALA A 99 16.59 -31.17 0.73
CA ALA A 99 16.86 -30.89 -0.69
C ALA A 99 16.76 -29.39 -1.08
N PHE A 100 16.13 -28.55 -0.25
CA PHE A 100 15.98 -27.10 -0.47
C PHE A 100 17.01 -26.26 0.27
N SER A 101 18.13 -26.86 0.71
CA SER A 101 19.22 -26.16 1.41
C SER A 101 19.85 -25.00 0.64
N PHE A 102 19.64 -24.94 -0.69
CA PHE A 102 20.04 -23.80 -1.54
C PHE A 102 19.21 -22.52 -1.27
N LEU A 103 18.02 -22.64 -0.66
CA LEU A 103 17.17 -21.49 -0.29
C LEU A 103 17.70 -20.82 0.99
N THR A 104 18.87 -20.22 0.91
CA THR A 104 19.48 -19.49 2.01
C THR A 104 18.71 -18.18 2.31
N PRO A 105 18.85 -17.57 3.52
CA PRO A 105 18.27 -16.27 3.83
C PRO A 105 18.61 -15.21 2.78
N LYS A 106 19.84 -15.22 2.24
CA LYS A 106 20.28 -14.30 1.18
C LYS A 106 19.48 -14.48 -0.12
N VAL A 107 19.11 -15.70 -0.48
CA VAL A 107 18.30 -15.96 -1.68
C VAL A 107 16.90 -15.37 -1.50
N PHE A 108 16.27 -15.55 -0.33
CA PHE A 108 14.98 -14.92 -0.03
C PHE A 108 15.07 -13.40 -0.04
N ASP A 109 16.13 -12.80 0.48
CA ASP A 109 16.35 -11.36 0.45
C ASP A 109 16.49 -10.85 -0.97
N ILE A 110 17.27 -11.50 -1.82
CA ILE A 110 17.43 -11.14 -3.24
C ILE A 110 16.08 -11.20 -3.97
N VAL A 111 15.32 -12.29 -3.80
CA VAL A 111 13.99 -12.44 -4.39
C VAL A 111 13.06 -11.33 -3.93
N SER A 112 13.04 -11.02 -2.64
CA SER A 112 12.22 -9.94 -2.07
C SER A 112 12.62 -8.58 -2.62
N TYR A 113 13.91 -8.25 -2.70
CA TYR A 113 14.37 -6.97 -3.26
C TYR A 113 14.03 -6.82 -4.74
N VAL A 114 14.19 -7.87 -5.54
CA VAL A 114 13.83 -7.85 -6.96
C VAL A 114 12.32 -7.67 -7.12
N ALA A 115 11.51 -8.41 -6.36
CA ALA A 115 10.06 -8.29 -6.38
C ALA A 115 9.58 -6.91 -5.90
N LEU A 116 10.22 -6.33 -4.88
CA LEU A 116 9.93 -4.99 -4.39
C LEU A 116 10.28 -3.93 -5.45
N ALA A 117 11.45 -4.02 -6.08
CA ALA A 117 11.86 -3.11 -7.15
C ALA A 117 10.88 -3.18 -8.34
N ALA A 118 10.47 -4.40 -8.74
CA ALA A 118 9.46 -4.60 -9.77
C ALA A 118 8.10 -3.97 -9.37
N THR A 119 7.67 -4.16 -8.14
CA THR A 119 6.44 -3.57 -7.60
C THR A 119 6.46 -2.04 -7.68
N LEU A 120 7.54 -1.41 -7.19
CA LEU A 120 7.71 0.04 -7.25
C LEU A 120 7.76 0.55 -8.70
N GLY A 121 8.49 -0.13 -9.58
CA GLY A 121 8.56 0.19 -11.00
C GLY A 121 7.19 0.13 -11.68
N LEU A 122 6.40 -0.92 -11.40
CA LEU A 122 5.05 -1.07 -11.93
C LEU A 122 4.09 0.01 -11.41
N ILE A 123 4.20 0.41 -10.14
CA ILE A 123 3.40 1.50 -9.55
C ILE A 123 3.73 2.82 -10.24
N VAL A 124 5.01 3.15 -10.38
CA VAL A 124 5.45 4.38 -11.06
C VAL A 124 4.97 4.37 -12.52
N PHE A 125 5.14 3.25 -13.22
CA PHE A 125 4.68 3.10 -14.59
C PHE A 125 3.16 3.27 -14.71
N LEU A 126 2.39 2.66 -13.80
CA LEU A 126 0.94 2.83 -13.72
C LEU A 126 0.56 4.31 -13.56
N VAL A 127 1.16 5.01 -12.58
CA VAL A 127 0.88 6.42 -12.30
C VAL A 127 1.20 7.31 -13.51
N VAL A 128 2.36 7.10 -14.13
CA VAL A 128 2.76 7.88 -15.32
C VAL A 128 1.80 7.65 -16.49
N LYS A 129 1.43 6.40 -16.74
CA LYS A 129 0.49 6.06 -17.81
C LYS A 129 -0.94 6.50 -17.51
N MET A 130 -1.39 6.42 -16.25
CA MET A 130 -2.72 6.92 -15.85
C MET A 130 -2.90 8.40 -16.21
N ARG A 131 -1.86 9.24 -16.07
CA ARG A 131 -1.93 10.66 -16.44
C ARG A 131 -2.36 10.88 -17.91
N LYS A 132 -2.01 9.96 -18.80
CA LYS A 132 -2.42 10.00 -20.22
C LYS A 132 -3.92 9.79 -20.40
N TYR A 133 -4.54 8.98 -19.56
CA TYR A 133 -5.95 8.64 -19.61
C TYR A 133 -6.85 9.60 -18.82
N MET A 134 -6.29 10.32 -17.84
CA MET A 134 -7.05 11.23 -16.98
C MET A 134 -7.50 12.49 -17.74
N ASP A 135 -8.75 12.87 -17.53
CA ASP A 135 -9.28 14.16 -17.98
C ASP A 135 -9.00 15.24 -16.94
N LYS A 136 -8.19 16.24 -17.33
CA LYS A 136 -7.86 17.40 -16.47
C LYS A 136 -9.11 18.23 -16.12
N ASN A 137 -10.08 18.29 -17.04
CA ASN A 137 -11.29 19.07 -16.84
C ASN A 137 -12.26 18.40 -15.84
N ALA A 138 -12.31 17.06 -15.81
CA ALA A 138 -13.10 16.33 -14.83
C ALA A 138 -12.59 16.55 -13.41
N GLN A 139 -11.27 16.64 -13.22
CA GLN A 139 -10.66 16.98 -11.92
C GLN A 139 -10.97 18.41 -11.49
N ALA A 140 -10.92 19.37 -12.42
CA ALA A 140 -11.26 20.77 -12.15
C ALA A 140 -12.75 20.91 -11.78
N LYS A 141 -13.65 20.20 -12.48
CA LYS A 141 -15.08 20.16 -12.14
C LYS A 141 -15.35 19.56 -10.76
N LYS A 142 -14.67 18.46 -10.39
CA LYS A 142 -14.80 17.87 -9.05
C LYS A 142 -14.23 18.78 -7.96
N ALA A 143 -13.10 19.44 -8.21
CA ALA A 143 -12.53 20.41 -7.28
C ALA A 143 -13.43 21.66 -7.11
N ALA A 144 -14.09 22.10 -8.17
CA ALA A 144 -15.07 23.20 -8.12
C ALA A 144 -16.37 22.80 -7.40
N ALA A 145 -16.82 21.53 -7.60
CA ALA A 145 -18.01 21.00 -6.92
C ALA A 145 -17.73 20.64 -5.45
N ALA A 146 -16.50 20.34 -5.10
CA ALA A 146 -16.07 20.07 -3.72
C ALA A 146 -15.78 21.36 -2.92
N LYS A 147 -15.71 22.53 -3.54
CA LYS A 147 -15.81 23.79 -2.79
C LYS A 147 -17.22 23.85 -2.22
N PRO A 148 -17.40 23.85 -0.89
CA PRO A 148 -18.70 24.04 -0.31
C PRO A 148 -19.24 25.33 -0.89
N ALA A 149 -20.48 25.31 -1.35
CA ALA A 149 -21.28 26.52 -1.59
C ALA A 149 -21.49 27.18 -0.22
N GLY A 150 -20.41 27.58 0.40
CA GLY A 150 -20.30 28.21 1.68
C GLY A 150 -20.33 29.70 1.49
N GLY A 151 -21.49 30.16 1.25
CA GLY A 151 -21.89 31.53 1.29
C GLY A 151 -23.32 31.63 1.74
N SER A 152 -23.77 30.78 2.67
CA SER A 152 -24.88 31.18 3.49
C SER A 152 -24.31 32.20 4.47
N SER A 153 -24.40 33.48 4.15
CA SER A 153 -24.44 34.55 5.13
C SER A 153 -25.37 34.09 6.25
N MET A 154 -24.81 33.64 7.37
CA MET A 154 -25.57 33.58 8.62
C MET A 154 -26.10 35.00 8.85
N PRO A 155 -27.41 35.18 9.01
CA PRO A 155 -27.92 36.45 9.43
C PRO A 155 -27.26 36.77 10.77
N SER A 156 -26.59 37.92 10.87
CA SER A 156 -25.87 38.43 12.04
C SER A 156 -26.79 38.77 13.21
N SER A 157 -28.04 38.28 13.22
CA SER A 157 -29.07 38.53 14.23
C SER A 157 -29.26 37.39 15.24
N ALA A 158 -28.44 36.32 15.18
CA ALA A 158 -28.64 35.18 16.07
C ALA A 158 -27.89 35.26 17.42
N PHE A 159 -27.12 36.32 17.69
CA PHE A 159 -26.48 36.54 18.98
C PHE A 159 -26.75 37.94 19.44
N HIS A 160 -28.01 38.19 19.82
CA HIS A 160 -28.34 39.29 20.72
C HIS A 160 -28.24 38.75 22.17
N PHE A 161 -27.15 39.06 22.82
CA PHE A 161 -27.07 38.94 24.27
C PHE A 161 -27.84 40.11 24.82
N ASP A 162 -29.01 39.85 25.38
CA ASP A 162 -29.73 40.79 26.22
C ASP A 162 -28.92 41.02 27.49
N ASP A 163 -28.16 42.12 27.51
CA ASP A 163 -27.63 42.71 28.72
C ASP A 163 -28.77 43.44 29.44
N GLU A 164 -29.76 42.72 29.96
CA GLU A 164 -30.66 43.21 30.98
C GLU A 164 -30.22 42.62 32.33
N ASP A 165 -29.78 43.51 33.18
CA ASP A 165 -29.96 43.60 34.61
C ASP A 165 -28.70 44.13 35.32
N LYS A 166 -28.51 45.44 35.20
CA LYS A 166 -27.84 46.21 36.26
C LYS A 166 -28.48 47.58 36.35
N ASN A 167 -29.66 47.64 37.01
CA ASN A 167 -30.10 48.83 37.76
C ASN A 167 -31.33 48.49 38.60
N ALA A 168 -31.09 48.05 39.83
CA ALA A 168 -32.00 48.24 40.96
C ALA A 168 -31.19 48.17 42.24
N GLN A 169 -30.89 49.31 42.74
CA GLN A 169 -30.74 49.72 44.16
C GLN A 169 -30.14 48.72 45.15
#